data_b47ba09da9dc5eef13c46f25051d216c
#
_entry.id   b47ba09da9dc5eef13c46f25051d216c
#
_cell.length_a   1.000
_cell.length_b   1.000
_cell.length_c   1.000
_cell.angle_alpha   90.00
_cell.angle_beta   90.00
_cell.angle_gamma   90.00
#
_symmetry.space_group_name_H-M   'P 1'
#
loop_
_entity.id
_entity.type
_entity.pdbx_description
1 polymer ?
#
loop_
_entity_poly.entity_id
_entity_poly.type
_entity_poly.pdbx_seq_one_letter_code
_entity_poly.pdbx_strand_id
1 'polypeptide(L)'
;HNGHMKARYSDKVKIALLWEASASAHPQSLEDFKKYFVPYFIDYFFKDSRYMTIDGYAIMSIYSPWTLIQNFGSAEKVREALTYLRSEVRSLGYKDLVIMCCSENVPNTKLCGVDAVHAYNWGRKGYDPDSTKEYVREDVKAGYVHCVPTVSMGYNVVAWNMGRFPCMQPDDMKMLLEWCRDEILPLYKDEKESWKRKLVMLSTWNEYGEGTY
;
A
#
# COMPACT_ATOMS: atom_id res chain seq x y z
N HIS A 1 -15.97 2.80 4.23
CA HIS A 1 -16.42 1.68 5.10
C HIS A 1 -17.92 1.38 4.93
N ASN A 2 -18.81 2.33 5.23
CA ASN A 2 -20.27 2.07 5.18
C ASN A 2 -20.77 1.62 3.80
N GLY A 3 -20.22 2.11 2.69
CA GLY A 3 -20.59 1.70 1.34
C GLY A 3 -20.32 0.22 1.09
N HIS A 4 -19.09 -0.23 1.40
CA HIS A 4 -18.71 -1.64 1.26
C HIS A 4 -19.50 -2.54 2.22
N MET A 5 -19.64 -2.14 3.49
CA MET A 5 -20.34 -2.93 4.51
C MET A 5 -21.80 -3.23 4.17
N LYS A 6 -22.47 -2.30 3.47
CA LYS A 6 -23.87 -2.41 3.05
C LYS A 6 -24.06 -2.93 1.62
N ALA A 7 -22.97 -3.17 0.87
CA ALA A 7 -23.06 -3.65 -0.49
C ALA A 7 -23.58 -5.09 -0.54
N ARG A 8 -24.42 -5.40 -1.53
CA ARG A 8 -25.10 -6.71 -1.69
C ARG A 8 -24.12 -7.89 -1.74
N TYR A 9 -22.92 -7.68 -2.28
CA TYR A 9 -21.90 -8.73 -2.48
C TYR A 9 -20.63 -8.46 -1.67
N SER A 10 -20.75 -7.76 -0.53
CA SER A 10 -19.60 -7.43 0.32
C SER A 10 -18.86 -8.65 0.87
N ASP A 11 -19.53 -9.81 0.92
CA ASP A 11 -18.94 -11.09 1.31
C ASP A 11 -18.02 -11.71 0.24
N LYS A 12 -18.11 -11.23 -1.00
CA LYS A 12 -17.30 -11.71 -2.14
C LYS A 12 -15.98 -10.99 -2.31
N VAL A 13 -15.79 -9.86 -1.62
CA VAL A 13 -14.60 -9.02 -1.76
C VAL A 13 -13.98 -8.80 -0.39
N LYS A 14 -12.70 -9.09 -0.26
CA LYS A 14 -11.93 -8.75 0.93
C LYS A 14 -11.55 -7.27 0.92
N ILE A 15 -11.46 -6.66 2.10
CA ILE A 15 -11.02 -5.27 2.27
C ILE A 15 -9.67 -5.22 2.95
N ALA A 16 -8.83 -4.29 2.52
CA ALA A 16 -7.62 -3.89 3.22
C ALA A 16 -7.62 -2.36 3.39
N LEU A 17 -7.10 -1.88 4.50
CA LEU A 17 -6.98 -0.46 4.76
C LEU A 17 -5.78 0.10 4.00
N LEU A 18 -6.01 1.11 3.16
CA LEU A 18 -4.97 2.06 2.77
C LEU A 18 -5.23 3.35 3.55
N TRP A 19 -4.33 3.67 4.46
CA TRP A 19 -4.44 4.85 5.30
C TRP A 19 -3.71 6.03 4.67
N GLU A 20 -4.47 7.03 4.29
CA GLU A 20 -3.94 8.32 3.82
C GLU A 20 -3.49 9.14 5.03
N ALA A 21 -2.20 8.98 5.43
CA ALA A 21 -1.64 9.59 6.63
C ALA A 21 -1.18 11.03 6.44
N SER A 22 -1.25 11.58 5.22
CA SER A 22 -0.89 12.98 4.91
C SER A 22 -2.09 13.92 4.87
N ALA A 23 -3.33 13.40 4.93
CA ALA A 23 -4.54 14.21 4.99
C ALA A 23 -4.67 14.99 6.31
N SER A 24 -5.57 15.96 6.36
CA SER A 24 -5.79 16.82 7.53
C SER A 24 -6.15 16.06 8.82
N ALA A 25 -6.70 14.85 8.71
CA ALA A 25 -7.05 13.98 9.82
C ALA A 25 -5.95 12.93 10.10
N HIS A 26 -4.76 13.37 10.48
CA HIS A 26 -3.63 12.51 10.85
C HIS A 26 -3.25 12.72 12.33
N PRO A 27 -2.63 11.72 13.00
CA PRO A 27 -2.21 11.85 14.38
C PRO A 27 -1.11 12.89 14.52
N GLN A 28 -1.24 13.76 15.52
CA GLN A 28 -0.25 14.78 15.82
C GLN A 28 0.89 14.27 16.71
N SER A 29 0.69 13.12 17.33
CA SER A 29 1.66 12.49 18.23
C SER A 29 1.46 10.97 18.28
N LEU A 30 2.45 10.28 18.85
CA LEU A 30 2.34 8.85 19.15
C LEU A 30 1.17 8.54 20.10
N GLU A 31 0.89 9.43 21.06
CA GLU A 31 -0.23 9.27 22.00
C GLU A 31 -1.57 9.40 21.30
N ASP A 32 -1.73 10.39 20.39
CA ASP A 32 -2.93 10.53 19.56
C ASP A 32 -3.16 9.28 18.72
N PHE A 33 -2.10 8.76 18.13
CA PHE A 33 -2.17 7.53 17.34
C PHE A 33 -2.70 6.36 18.18
N LYS A 34 -2.08 6.11 19.33
CA LYS A 34 -2.50 5.03 20.26
C LYS A 34 -3.91 5.21 20.78
N LYS A 35 -4.32 6.45 21.08
CA LYS A 35 -5.58 6.75 21.73
C LYS A 35 -6.77 6.78 20.78
N TYR A 36 -6.59 7.27 19.55
CA TYR A 36 -7.70 7.54 18.63
C TYR A 36 -7.64 6.68 17.36
N PHE A 37 -6.48 6.55 16.74
CA PHE A 37 -6.37 5.88 15.45
C PHE A 37 -6.34 4.36 15.58
N VAL A 38 -5.58 3.83 16.52
CA VAL A 38 -5.51 2.37 16.71
C VAL A 38 -6.86 1.78 17.10
N PRO A 39 -7.61 2.30 18.09
CA PRO A 39 -8.95 1.80 18.38
C PRO A 39 -9.90 1.91 17.19
N TYR A 40 -9.83 3.01 16.42
CA TYR A 40 -10.62 3.16 15.20
C TYR A 40 -10.31 2.09 14.16
N PHE A 41 -9.01 1.82 13.90
CA PHE A 41 -8.61 0.77 12.96
C PHE A 41 -9.04 -0.62 13.42
N ILE A 42 -8.90 -0.91 14.70
CA ILE A 42 -9.33 -2.16 15.31
C ILE A 42 -10.84 -2.36 15.15
N ASP A 43 -11.64 -1.38 15.55
CA ASP A 43 -13.09 -1.52 15.62
C ASP A 43 -13.75 -1.50 14.24
N TYR A 44 -13.24 -0.70 13.30
CA TYR A 44 -13.87 -0.53 12.00
C TYR A 44 -13.27 -1.38 10.88
N PHE A 45 -12.07 -1.93 11.06
CA PHE A 45 -11.41 -2.70 10.01
C PHE A 45 -10.96 -4.08 10.50
N PHE A 46 -10.07 -4.17 11.47
CA PHE A 46 -9.44 -5.44 11.82
C PHE A 46 -10.37 -6.46 12.50
N LYS A 47 -11.46 -6.02 13.13
CA LYS A 47 -12.51 -6.92 13.64
C LYS A 47 -13.48 -7.44 12.57
N ASP A 48 -13.43 -6.90 11.35
CA ASP A 48 -14.30 -7.37 10.27
C ASP A 48 -13.79 -8.69 9.69
N SER A 49 -14.61 -9.72 9.68
CA SER A 49 -14.27 -11.04 9.12
C SER A 49 -13.93 -11.04 7.63
N ARG A 50 -14.26 -9.96 6.92
CA ARG A 50 -13.93 -9.75 5.51
C ARG A 50 -12.58 -9.06 5.32
N TYR A 51 -11.89 -8.70 6.41
CA TYR A 51 -10.57 -8.08 6.31
C TYR A 51 -9.60 -8.99 5.57
N MET A 52 -8.80 -8.41 4.68
CA MET A 52 -7.86 -9.16 3.83
C MET A 52 -6.75 -9.77 4.66
N THR A 53 -6.59 -11.08 4.51
CA THR A 53 -5.49 -11.84 5.10
C THR A 53 -4.80 -12.71 4.05
N ILE A 54 -3.50 -12.90 4.20
CA ILE A 54 -2.70 -13.86 3.45
C ILE A 54 -1.95 -14.71 4.46
N ASP A 55 -2.27 -16.02 4.52
CA ASP A 55 -1.69 -16.98 5.49
C ASP A 55 -1.76 -16.52 6.96
N GLY A 56 -2.87 -15.86 7.32
CA GLY A 56 -3.10 -15.34 8.68
C GLY A 56 -2.48 -13.97 8.97
N TYR A 57 -1.73 -13.39 8.05
CA TYR A 57 -1.27 -12.00 8.15
C TYR A 57 -2.35 -11.06 7.65
N ALA A 58 -2.74 -10.07 8.45
CA ALA A 58 -3.54 -8.95 7.99
C ALA A 58 -2.68 -8.02 7.10
N ILE A 59 -3.27 -7.40 6.09
CA ILE A 59 -2.56 -6.54 5.14
C ILE A 59 -3.06 -5.11 5.28
N MET A 60 -2.16 -4.15 5.46
CA MET A 60 -2.46 -2.72 5.53
C MET A 60 -1.45 -1.94 4.70
N SER A 61 -1.86 -0.82 4.14
CA SER A 61 -0.94 0.13 3.52
C SER A 61 -1.08 1.53 4.13
N ILE A 62 0.01 2.27 4.13
CA ILE A 62 0.08 3.70 4.46
C ILE A 62 0.40 4.44 3.17
N TYR A 63 -0.38 5.48 2.81
CA TYR A 63 -0.12 6.24 1.59
C TYR A 63 1.26 6.91 1.62
N SER A 64 1.64 7.51 2.76
CA SER A 64 2.97 8.08 2.96
C SER A 64 3.35 8.09 4.44
N PRO A 65 4.54 7.62 4.82
CA PRO A 65 5.00 7.67 6.21
C PRO A 65 5.62 9.02 6.59
N TRP A 66 5.85 9.93 5.65
CA TRP A 66 6.65 11.15 5.88
C TRP A 66 5.99 12.12 6.84
N THR A 67 4.68 12.29 6.75
CA THR A 67 3.92 13.12 7.70
C THR A 67 3.99 12.55 9.11
N LEU A 68 3.96 11.22 9.25
CA LEU A 68 4.11 10.57 10.55
C LEU A 68 5.51 10.80 11.14
N ILE A 69 6.55 10.77 10.31
CA ILE A 69 7.93 11.09 10.76
C ILE A 69 7.98 12.52 11.29
N GLN A 70 7.39 13.47 10.57
CA GLN A 70 7.35 14.88 10.99
C GLN A 70 6.59 15.05 12.32
N ASN A 71 5.43 14.43 12.46
CA ASN A 71 4.58 14.59 13.64
C ASN A 71 5.09 13.84 14.87
N PHE A 72 5.69 12.67 14.68
CA PHE A 72 6.23 11.88 15.78
C PHE A 72 7.70 12.23 16.09
N GLY A 73 8.37 12.95 15.18
CA GLY A 73 9.71 13.50 15.35
C GLY A 73 10.83 12.60 14.83
N SER A 74 10.59 11.31 14.53
CA SER A 74 11.58 10.44 13.88
C SER A 74 10.96 9.16 13.28
N ALA A 75 11.71 8.50 12.40
CA ALA A 75 11.35 7.21 11.82
C ALA A 75 11.24 6.10 12.88
N GLU A 76 12.08 6.14 13.91
CA GLU A 76 12.06 5.17 15.01
C GLU A 76 10.78 5.30 15.85
N LYS A 77 10.27 6.51 16.05
CA LYS A 77 8.97 6.71 16.72
C LYS A 77 7.80 6.26 15.85
N VAL A 78 7.89 6.40 14.53
CA VAL A 78 6.92 5.75 13.63
C VAL A 78 6.98 4.24 13.79
N ARG A 79 8.16 3.65 13.85
CA ARG A 79 8.32 2.20 14.12
C ARG A 79 7.69 1.80 15.45
N GLU A 80 7.88 2.58 16.52
CA GLU A 80 7.23 2.31 17.81
C GLU A 80 5.70 2.29 17.67
N ALA A 81 5.12 3.29 16.98
CA ALA A 81 3.70 3.36 16.71
C ALA A 81 3.18 2.13 15.94
N LEU A 82 3.87 1.77 14.86
CA LEU A 82 3.49 0.61 14.04
C LEU A 82 3.69 -0.72 14.77
N THR A 83 4.69 -0.82 15.64
CA THR A 83 4.89 -1.98 16.51
C THR A 83 3.73 -2.13 17.51
N TYR A 84 3.28 -1.03 18.09
CA TYR A 84 2.10 -1.03 18.95
C TYR A 84 0.85 -1.50 18.17
N LEU A 85 0.59 -0.94 16.99
CA LEU A 85 -0.54 -1.39 16.14
C LEU A 85 -0.46 -2.89 15.83
N ARG A 86 0.73 -3.42 15.51
CA ARG A 86 0.91 -4.87 15.30
C ARG A 86 0.55 -5.68 16.53
N SER A 87 0.92 -5.22 17.74
CA SER A 87 0.57 -5.93 18.97
C SER A 87 -0.95 -6.01 19.17
N GLU A 88 -1.65 -4.92 18.91
CA GLU A 88 -3.12 -4.88 19.00
C GLU A 88 -3.78 -5.80 17.96
N VAL A 89 -3.28 -5.80 16.72
CA VAL A 89 -3.79 -6.70 15.66
C VAL A 89 -3.53 -8.18 16.00
N ARG A 90 -2.35 -8.52 16.51
CA ARG A 90 -2.06 -9.89 16.97
C ARG A 90 -2.99 -10.33 18.11
N SER A 91 -3.39 -9.42 19.00
CA SER A 91 -4.34 -9.73 20.09
C SER A 91 -5.73 -10.17 19.58
N LEU A 92 -6.07 -9.84 18.32
CA LEU A 92 -7.30 -10.29 17.66
C LEU A 92 -7.19 -11.68 17.04
N GLY A 93 -6.03 -12.34 17.15
CA GLY A 93 -5.80 -13.68 16.59
C GLY A 93 -5.13 -13.71 15.21
N TYR A 94 -4.78 -12.58 14.64
CA TYR A 94 -3.95 -12.55 13.43
C TYR A 94 -2.51 -12.99 13.75
N LYS A 95 -1.86 -13.63 12.80
CA LYS A 95 -0.45 -14.03 12.94
C LYS A 95 0.46 -12.81 13.08
N ASP A 96 0.25 -11.79 12.27
CA ASP A 96 0.82 -10.46 12.37
C ASP A 96 0.11 -9.49 11.41
N LEU A 97 0.55 -8.23 11.40
CA LEU A 97 0.13 -7.20 10.46
C LEU A 97 1.29 -6.88 9.52
N VAL A 98 1.12 -7.16 8.23
CA VAL A 98 1.99 -6.66 7.17
C VAL A 98 1.62 -5.22 6.87
N ILE A 99 2.57 -4.32 7.07
CA ILE A 99 2.40 -2.89 6.78
C ILE A 99 3.23 -2.53 5.56
N MET A 100 2.56 -2.14 4.51
CA MET A 100 3.17 -1.61 3.30
C MET A 100 3.11 -0.09 3.32
N CYS A 101 3.88 0.59 2.48
CA CYS A 101 3.69 2.00 2.24
C CYS A 101 3.81 2.35 0.75
N CYS A 102 3.06 3.38 0.35
CA CYS A 102 3.15 3.97 -0.96
C CYS A 102 4.33 4.95 -0.99
N SER A 103 5.51 4.44 -1.26
CA SER A 103 6.77 5.18 -1.19
C SER A 103 7.87 4.49 -1.98
N GLU A 104 8.96 5.20 -2.23
CA GLU A 104 10.20 4.63 -2.73
C GLU A 104 10.86 3.72 -1.69
N ASN A 105 11.61 2.74 -2.16
CA ASN A 105 12.37 1.82 -1.32
C ASN A 105 13.68 2.47 -0.86
N VAL A 106 13.60 3.25 0.20
CA VAL A 106 14.71 4.04 0.77
C VAL A 106 15.00 3.65 2.22
N PRO A 107 16.17 4.01 2.78
CA PRO A 107 16.55 3.64 4.16
C PRO A 107 15.49 4.02 5.22
N ASN A 108 14.90 5.20 5.11
CA ASN A 108 13.88 5.67 6.05
C ASN A 108 12.62 4.79 6.06
N THR A 109 12.26 4.19 4.93
CA THR A 109 11.15 3.25 4.83
C THR A 109 11.37 2.06 5.76
N LYS A 110 12.57 1.49 5.72
CA LYS A 110 12.97 0.41 6.65
C LYS A 110 13.03 0.88 8.10
N LEU A 111 13.53 2.09 8.36
CA LEU A 111 13.61 2.66 9.71
C LEU A 111 12.23 2.86 10.34
N CYS A 112 11.21 3.23 9.55
CA CYS A 112 9.82 3.30 10.01
C CYS A 112 9.23 1.94 10.40
N GLY A 113 9.86 0.83 10.04
CA GLY A 113 9.39 -0.51 10.38
C GLY A 113 8.24 -1.00 9.49
N VAL A 114 8.12 -0.51 8.26
CA VAL A 114 7.23 -1.10 7.26
C VAL A 114 7.88 -2.35 6.65
N ASP A 115 7.06 -3.24 6.12
CA ASP A 115 7.51 -4.54 5.58
C ASP A 115 7.74 -4.48 4.07
N ALA A 116 7.01 -3.60 3.38
CA ALA A 116 7.10 -3.48 1.94
C ALA A 116 6.79 -2.06 1.44
N VAL A 117 7.21 -1.79 0.20
CA VAL A 117 6.80 -0.63 -0.59
C VAL A 117 5.94 -1.05 -1.76
N HIS A 118 5.09 -0.15 -2.20
CA HIS A 118 4.37 -0.21 -3.47
C HIS A 118 4.16 1.22 -3.99
N ALA A 119 3.72 1.39 -5.23
CA ALA A 119 3.36 2.70 -5.77
C ALA A 119 1.84 2.91 -5.79
N TYR A 120 1.43 4.16 -5.79
CA TYR A 120 0.10 4.58 -6.21
C TYR A 120 0.07 4.71 -7.75
N ASN A 121 1.06 5.41 -8.29
CA ASN A 121 1.38 5.44 -9.72
C ASN A 121 2.89 5.69 -9.91
N TRP A 122 3.39 5.54 -11.12
CA TRP A 122 4.81 5.65 -11.43
C TRP A 122 5.15 6.96 -12.17
N GLY A 123 4.60 8.08 -11.73
CA GLY A 123 4.57 9.34 -12.48
C GLY A 123 5.88 10.11 -12.69
N ARG A 124 7.02 9.69 -12.14
CA ARG A 124 8.23 10.51 -12.20
C ARG A 124 8.97 10.49 -13.53
N LYS A 125 8.92 9.36 -14.26
CA LYS A 125 9.66 9.17 -15.51
C LYS A 125 8.73 9.06 -16.72
N GLY A 126 7.45 8.90 -16.51
CA GLY A 126 6.41 8.71 -17.53
C GLY A 126 5.38 7.68 -17.11
N TYR A 127 4.27 7.66 -17.81
CA TYR A 127 3.17 6.70 -17.59
C TYR A 127 3.15 5.69 -18.73
N ASP A 128 4.26 5.02 -18.96
CA ASP A 128 4.47 4.00 -19.96
C ASP A 128 5.01 2.72 -19.34
N PRO A 129 4.90 1.59 -20.02
CA PRO A 129 5.34 0.30 -19.47
C PRO A 129 6.81 0.22 -19.12
N ASP A 130 7.68 0.84 -19.91
CA ASP A 130 9.13 0.76 -19.69
C ASP A 130 9.54 1.56 -18.45
N SER A 131 8.98 2.76 -18.28
CA SER A 131 9.14 3.56 -17.06
C SER A 131 8.65 2.79 -15.82
N THR A 132 7.49 2.13 -15.90
CA THR A 132 6.98 1.29 -14.81
C THR A 132 7.94 0.15 -14.45
N LYS A 133 8.44 -0.56 -15.47
CA LYS A 133 9.42 -1.65 -15.26
C LYS A 133 10.70 -1.15 -14.63
N GLU A 134 11.20 0.02 -15.05
CA GLU A 134 12.41 0.62 -14.49
C GLU A 134 12.23 0.93 -13.01
N TYR A 135 11.14 1.57 -12.59
CA TYR A 135 10.85 1.86 -11.19
C TYR A 135 10.76 0.62 -10.31
N VAL A 136 10.01 -0.39 -10.76
CA VAL A 136 9.90 -1.64 -10.01
C VAL A 136 11.27 -2.29 -9.85
N ARG A 137 12.10 -2.30 -10.91
CA ARG A 137 13.47 -2.85 -10.84
C ARG A 137 14.35 -2.05 -9.88
N GLU A 138 14.25 -0.71 -9.87
CA GLU A 138 14.99 0.15 -8.95
C GLU A 138 14.62 -0.17 -7.49
N ASP A 139 13.33 -0.28 -7.17
CA ASP A 139 12.86 -0.61 -5.84
C ASP A 139 13.24 -2.03 -5.39
N VAL A 140 13.16 -3.01 -6.30
CA VAL A 140 13.64 -4.37 -6.05
C VAL A 140 15.15 -4.35 -5.75
N LYS A 141 15.93 -3.63 -6.56
CA LYS A 141 17.38 -3.52 -6.40
C LYS A 141 17.79 -2.79 -5.11
N ALA A 142 17.04 -1.77 -4.72
CA ALA A 142 17.30 -1.01 -3.49
C ALA A 142 17.22 -1.89 -2.24
N GLY A 143 16.25 -2.81 -2.16
CA GLY A 143 16.22 -3.94 -1.23
C GLY A 143 16.17 -3.59 0.26
N TYR A 144 15.82 -2.36 0.65
CA TYR A 144 15.67 -2.00 2.08
C TYR A 144 14.50 -2.73 2.72
N VAL A 145 13.39 -2.83 2.00
CA VAL A 145 12.20 -3.63 2.33
C VAL A 145 11.73 -4.37 1.08
N HIS A 146 10.73 -5.24 1.23
CA HIS A 146 10.15 -5.95 0.09
C HIS A 146 9.49 -4.97 -0.89
N CYS A 147 9.60 -5.20 -2.20
CA CYS A 147 8.88 -4.45 -3.23
C CYS A 147 7.67 -5.27 -3.69
N VAL A 148 6.46 -4.75 -3.47
CA VAL A 148 5.24 -5.28 -4.08
C VAL A 148 5.03 -4.56 -5.41
N PRO A 149 5.17 -5.25 -6.56
CA PRO A 149 5.05 -4.59 -7.84
C PRO A 149 3.66 -4.00 -8.02
N THR A 150 3.61 -2.77 -8.52
CA THR A 150 2.35 -2.08 -8.81
C THR A 150 2.17 -1.94 -10.31
N VAL A 151 1.02 -2.32 -10.81
CA VAL A 151 0.58 -2.06 -12.19
C VAL A 151 -0.51 -1.01 -12.15
N SER A 152 -0.28 0.11 -12.84
CA SER A 152 -1.19 1.26 -12.89
C SER A 152 -1.52 1.62 -14.33
N MET A 153 -2.76 2.03 -14.58
CA MET A 153 -3.18 2.55 -15.89
C MET A 153 -2.65 3.97 -16.18
N GLY A 154 -1.98 4.58 -15.22
CA GLY A 154 -1.48 5.95 -15.31
C GLY A 154 -2.28 6.94 -14.47
N TYR A 155 -2.17 8.22 -14.83
CA TYR A 155 -2.70 9.31 -14.04
C TYR A 155 -3.06 10.49 -14.94
N ASN A 156 -4.30 10.95 -14.93
CA ASN A 156 -4.76 12.05 -15.75
C ASN A 156 -5.64 13.03 -14.96
N VAL A 157 -5.04 14.11 -14.52
CA VAL A 157 -5.69 15.14 -13.69
C VAL A 157 -6.25 16.33 -14.48
N VAL A 158 -6.58 16.12 -15.74
CA VAL A 158 -7.22 17.17 -16.56
C VAL A 158 -8.50 17.71 -15.90
N ALA A 159 -9.25 16.88 -15.20
CA ALA A 159 -10.44 17.31 -14.47
C ALA A 159 -10.13 18.34 -13.36
N TRP A 160 -8.91 18.40 -12.87
CA TRP A 160 -8.45 19.36 -11.85
C TRP A 160 -7.66 20.53 -12.45
N ASN A 161 -7.68 20.71 -13.75
CA ASN A 161 -6.85 21.70 -14.49
C ASN A 161 -5.34 21.56 -14.25
N MET A 162 -4.87 20.36 -13.96
CA MET A 162 -3.48 20.04 -13.65
C MET A 162 -2.87 19.19 -14.76
N GLY A 163 -2.58 19.73 -15.91
CA GLY A 163 -1.86 19.04 -16.97
C GLY A 163 -2.50 17.75 -17.48
N ARG A 164 -1.98 17.25 -18.60
CA ARG A 164 -2.44 16.00 -19.22
C ARG A 164 -1.29 14.98 -19.19
N PHE A 165 -1.52 13.84 -18.56
CA PHE A 165 -0.59 12.73 -18.61
C PHE A 165 -1.19 11.60 -19.45
N PRO A 166 -0.40 10.93 -20.30
CA PRO A 166 -0.90 9.81 -21.07
C PRO A 166 -1.28 8.65 -20.12
N CYS A 167 -2.44 8.05 -20.38
CA CYS A 167 -2.82 6.80 -19.74
C CYS A 167 -2.33 5.62 -20.58
N MET A 168 -2.00 4.52 -19.93
CA MET A 168 -1.66 3.26 -20.61
C MET A 168 -2.88 2.68 -21.33
N GLN A 169 -2.63 1.90 -22.36
CA GLN A 169 -3.67 1.15 -23.03
C GLN A 169 -3.89 -0.21 -22.32
N PRO A 170 -5.04 -0.86 -22.53
CA PRO A 170 -5.29 -2.17 -21.93
C PRO A 170 -4.23 -3.23 -22.23
N ASP A 171 -3.64 -3.20 -23.43
CA ASP A 171 -2.55 -4.10 -23.83
C ASP A 171 -1.25 -3.83 -23.04
N ASP A 172 -0.97 -2.56 -22.70
CA ASP A 172 0.17 -2.19 -21.85
C ASP A 172 -0.01 -2.77 -20.44
N MET A 173 -1.21 -2.65 -19.88
CA MET A 173 -1.53 -3.21 -18.57
C MET A 173 -1.41 -4.73 -18.57
N LYS A 174 -1.93 -5.40 -19.60
CA LYS A 174 -1.78 -6.85 -19.77
C LYS A 174 -0.31 -7.24 -19.80
N MET A 175 0.51 -6.55 -20.62
CA MET A 175 1.94 -6.80 -20.72
C MET A 175 2.66 -6.62 -19.38
N LEU A 176 2.32 -5.59 -18.61
CA LEU A 176 2.90 -5.36 -17.28
C LEU A 176 2.52 -6.44 -16.28
N LEU A 177 1.27 -6.92 -16.31
CA LEU A 177 0.84 -8.03 -15.45
C LEU A 177 1.56 -9.33 -15.79
N GLU A 178 1.71 -9.63 -17.09
CA GLU A 178 2.48 -10.79 -17.55
C GLU A 178 3.95 -10.66 -17.14
N TRP A 179 4.55 -9.49 -17.32
CA TRP A 179 5.91 -9.21 -16.87
C TRP A 179 6.09 -9.35 -15.35
N CYS A 180 5.15 -8.85 -14.54
CA CYS A 180 5.19 -9.06 -13.08
C CYS A 180 5.16 -10.55 -12.74
N ARG A 181 4.27 -11.33 -13.39
CA ARG A 181 4.15 -12.78 -13.19
C ARG A 181 5.42 -13.52 -13.57
N ASP A 182 6.02 -13.19 -14.70
CA ASP A 182 7.07 -13.98 -15.35
C ASP A 182 8.48 -13.54 -14.93
N GLU A 183 8.70 -12.27 -14.58
CA GLU A 183 10.00 -11.75 -14.24
C GLU A 183 10.16 -11.30 -12.77
N ILE A 184 9.16 -10.66 -12.17
CA ILE A 184 9.30 -10.09 -10.81
C ILE A 184 8.94 -11.09 -9.73
N LEU A 185 7.76 -11.71 -9.78
CA LEU A 185 7.36 -12.66 -8.75
C LEU A 185 8.31 -13.86 -8.61
N PRO A 186 8.93 -14.39 -9.67
CA PRO A 186 9.93 -15.45 -9.55
C PRO A 186 11.19 -15.07 -8.75
N LEU A 187 11.51 -13.77 -8.64
CA LEU A 187 12.63 -13.31 -7.79
C LEU A 187 12.40 -13.64 -6.31
N TYR A 188 11.15 -13.77 -5.91
CA TYR A 188 10.71 -14.02 -4.54
C TYR A 188 10.30 -15.47 -4.26
N LYS A 189 10.58 -16.41 -5.19
CA LYS A 189 10.15 -17.82 -5.10
C LYS A 189 10.54 -18.51 -3.79
N ASP A 190 11.70 -18.13 -3.22
CA ASP A 190 12.28 -18.74 -2.02
C ASP A 190 11.85 -18.03 -0.71
N GLU A 191 11.08 -16.95 -0.81
CA GLU A 191 10.51 -16.28 0.36
C GLU A 191 9.51 -17.19 1.08
N LYS A 192 9.57 -17.22 2.42
CA LYS A 192 8.70 -18.09 3.22
C LYS A 192 7.25 -17.60 3.25
N GLU A 193 7.07 -16.30 3.36
CA GLU A 193 5.76 -15.66 3.43
C GLU A 193 5.12 -15.56 2.03
N SER A 194 3.92 -16.13 1.87
CA SER A 194 3.28 -16.15 0.55
C SER A 194 2.83 -14.77 0.09
N TRP A 195 2.61 -13.81 0.99
CA TRP A 195 2.29 -12.43 0.60
C TRP A 195 3.43 -11.77 -0.18
N LYS A 196 4.68 -12.11 0.11
CA LYS A 196 5.82 -11.63 -0.67
C LYS A 196 5.88 -12.22 -2.09
N ARG A 197 5.43 -13.48 -2.24
CA ARG A 197 5.53 -14.21 -3.51
C ARG A 197 4.37 -13.98 -4.46
N LYS A 198 3.21 -13.53 -3.96
CA LYS A 198 1.94 -13.59 -4.70
C LYS A 198 1.20 -12.27 -4.78
N LEU A 199 1.68 -11.22 -4.13
CA LEU A 199 0.99 -9.94 -4.08
C LEU A 199 1.44 -9.03 -5.21
N VAL A 200 0.47 -8.52 -5.97
CA VAL A 200 0.62 -7.46 -6.96
C VAL A 200 -0.44 -6.41 -6.66
N MET A 201 -0.06 -5.15 -6.69
CA MET A 201 -0.99 -4.03 -6.54
C MET A 201 -1.49 -3.58 -7.91
N LEU A 202 -2.79 -3.33 -8.00
CA LEU A 202 -3.40 -2.65 -9.14
C LEU A 202 -3.85 -1.26 -8.70
N SER A 203 -3.39 -0.24 -9.37
CA SER A 203 -3.74 1.14 -9.03
C SER A 203 -4.24 1.89 -10.26
N THR A 204 -5.45 2.40 -10.24
CA THR A 204 -6.48 2.27 -9.23
C THR A 204 -7.76 1.77 -9.89
N TRP A 205 -8.71 1.24 -9.10
CA TRP A 205 -9.94 0.65 -9.67
C TRP A 205 -10.96 1.71 -10.10
N ASN A 206 -11.09 2.78 -9.36
CA ASN A 206 -12.21 3.73 -9.51
C ASN A 206 -11.88 5.17 -9.09
N GLU A 207 -10.62 5.58 -9.19
CA GLU A 207 -10.23 6.98 -8.92
C GLU A 207 -10.52 7.88 -10.14
N TYR A 208 -11.79 7.99 -10.50
CA TYR A 208 -12.24 8.67 -11.71
C TYR A 208 -11.83 10.15 -11.78
N GLY A 209 -11.72 10.82 -10.62
CA GLY A 209 -11.26 12.21 -10.53
C GLY A 209 -9.81 12.42 -10.98
N GLU A 210 -9.01 11.36 -10.90
CA GLU A 210 -7.60 11.34 -11.31
C GLU A 210 -7.38 10.61 -12.65
N GLY A 211 -8.43 10.20 -13.33
CA GLY A 211 -8.34 9.54 -14.62
C GLY A 211 -7.58 8.20 -14.58
N THR A 212 -7.59 7.51 -13.46
CA THR A 212 -6.94 6.20 -13.24
C THR A 212 -7.98 5.08 -13.31
N TYR A 213 -8.59 4.86 -14.46
CA TYR A 213 -9.68 3.89 -14.68
C TYR A 213 -9.47 3.06 -15.94
#